data_6f93f6d59b62ae3c5732524732ee81a9
#
_entry.id   6f93f6d59b62ae3c5732524732ee81a9
#
_cell.length_a   1.000
_cell.length_b   1.000
_cell.length_c   1.000
_cell.angle_alpha   90.00
_cell.angle_beta   90.00
_cell.angle_gamma   90.00
#
_symmetry.space_group_name_H-M   'P 1'
#
loop_
_entity.id
_entity.type
_entity.pdbx_description
1 polymer ?
#
loop_
_entity_poly.entity_id
_entity_poly.type
_entity_poly.pdbx_seq_one_letter_code
_entity_poly.pdbx_strand_id
1 'polypeptide(L)'
;MTNDTVAPAPVGFFHPSKPIFRFTNLLFISSLTFGSYFAYDIIGAIAPSLVEGLHAGRKTVGAFNTMYSIAAILVLLFAGMLIDRLGTRKSGIIFSLLVFAGAAVVWQAKTIPLMFLGRFIFGAGAEPLVVAQSAMLARWFKRKELALSFGVALTMSRLGSLFAFNNGELITKYFGNFRNALLAAVGACALSLIGNLCYIVMDKRGEKILNLRDESA
;
A
#
# COMPACT_ATOMS: atom_id res chain seq x y z
N MET A 1 -49.04 28.08 -11.01
CA MET A 1 -47.76 27.43 -11.29
C MET A 1 -47.35 26.72 -10.03
N THR A 2 -47.71 25.46 -9.89
CA THR A 2 -47.39 24.61 -8.72
C THR A 2 -45.97 24.14 -8.85
N ASN A 3 -45.12 24.62 -7.95
CA ASN A 3 -43.72 24.21 -7.83
C ASN A 3 -43.74 22.83 -7.18
N ASP A 4 -43.88 21.76 -7.95
CA ASP A 4 -43.71 20.39 -7.49
C ASP A 4 -42.22 20.16 -7.20
N THR A 5 -41.81 20.52 -5.98
CA THR A 5 -40.53 20.07 -5.43
C THR A 5 -40.63 18.57 -5.21
N VAL A 6 -40.25 17.80 -6.23
CA VAL A 6 -40.10 16.36 -6.12
C VAL A 6 -39.07 16.10 -5.01
N ALA A 7 -39.54 15.55 -3.89
CA ALA A 7 -38.68 15.17 -2.79
C ALA A 7 -37.58 14.21 -3.32
N PRO A 8 -36.31 14.44 -3.03
CA PRO A 8 -35.24 13.57 -3.51
C PRO A 8 -35.46 12.14 -3.04
N ALA A 9 -35.37 11.19 -3.96
CA ALA A 9 -35.58 9.76 -3.69
C ALA A 9 -34.73 9.32 -2.47
N PRO A 10 -35.25 8.42 -1.61
CA PRO A 10 -34.55 8.00 -0.40
C PRO A 10 -33.19 7.38 -0.76
N VAL A 11 -32.13 8.04 -0.34
CA VAL A 11 -30.75 7.63 -0.63
C VAL A 11 -30.44 6.37 0.17
N GLY A 12 -30.13 5.27 -0.50
CA GLY A 12 -29.81 3.99 0.11
C GLY A 12 -28.72 4.09 1.21
N PHE A 13 -28.69 3.13 2.14
CA PHE A 13 -27.77 3.15 3.29
C PHE A 13 -26.30 3.28 2.86
N PHE A 14 -25.90 2.66 1.76
CA PHE A 14 -24.53 2.64 1.22
C PHE A 14 -24.38 3.59 0.00
N HIS A 15 -24.84 4.83 0.15
CA HIS A 15 -24.70 5.85 -0.89
C HIS A 15 -23.39 6.66 -0.71
N PRO A 16 -22.70 7.05 -1.79
CA PRO A 16 -21.40 7.77 -1.72
C PRO A 16 -21.43 9.10 -0.96
N SER A 17 -22.60 9.76 -0.85
CA SER A 17 -22.76 10.98 -0.03
C SER A 17 -22.74 10.71 1.47
N LYS A 18 -22.93 9.45 1.90
CA LYS A 18 -22.97 9.09 3.33
C LYS A 18 -21.59 8.84 3.91
N PRO A 19 -21.36 9.18 5.18
CA PRO A 19 -20.08 8.95 5.83
C PRO A 19 -19.63 7.50 5.79
N ILE A 20 -20.55 6.54 5.95
CA ILE A 20 -20.22 5.11 5.98
C ILE A 20 -19.52 4.65 4.70
N PHE A 21 -19.94 5.11 3.53
CA PHE A 21 -19.27 4.78 2.26
C PHE A 21 -17.86 5.36 2.23
N ARG A 22 -17.68 6.63 2.64
CA ARG A 22 -16.38 7.29 2.65
C ARG A 22 -15.41 6.65 3.64
N PHE A 23 -15.87 6.31 4.86
CA PHE A 23 -15.02 5.65 5.85
C PHE A 23 -14.70 4.20 5.50
N THR A 24 -15.60 3.46 4.83
CA THR A 24 -15.27 2.15 4.25
C THR A 24 -14.18 2.28 3.18
N ASN A 25 -14.29 3.31 2.32
CA ASN A 25 -13.27 3.62 1.32
C ASN A 25 -11.93 3.98 1.98
N LEU A 26 -11.95 4.72 3.10
CA LEU A 26 -10.77 5.03 3.90
C LEU A 26 -10.04 3.77 4.37
N LEU A 27 -10.75 2.76 4.84
CA LEU A 27 -10.14 1.50 5.27
C LEU A 27 -9.40 0.81 4.11
N PHE A 28 -10.02 0.74 2.93
CA PHE A 28 -9.37 0.17 1.75
C PHE A 28 -8.14 0.98 1.31
N ILE A 29 -8.25 2.31 1.27
CA ILE A 29 -7.10 3.17 0.94
C ILE A 29 -5.99 2.99 1.99
N SER A 30 -6.33 2.96 3.27
CA SER A 30 -5.34 2.82 4.35
C SER A 30 -4.66 1.46 4.36
N SER A 31 -5.33 0.40 3.88
CA SER A 31 -4.74 -0.94 3.78
C SER A 31 -3.59 -1.04 2.76
N LEU A 32 -3.51 -0.10 1.79
CA LEU A 32 -2.47 -0.12 0.76
C LEU A 32 -1.06 -0.09 1.35
N THR A 33 -0.85 0.72 2.37
CA THR A 33 0.46 0.90 2.99
C THR A 33 0.73 -0.10 4.13
N PHE A 34 -0.30 -0.75 4.67
CA PHE A 34 -0.11 -1.78 5.69
C PHE A 34 0.86 -2.89 5.21
N GLY A 35 0.58 -3.49 4.05
CA GLY A 35 1.41 -4.56 3.51
C GLY A 35 2.80 -4.10 3.09
N SER A 36 2.93 -2.89 2.53
CA SER A 36 4.24 -2.36 2.14
C SER A 36 5.13 -2.09 3.36
N TYR A 37 4.59 -1.52 4.44
CA TYR A 37 5.34 -1.32 5.68
C TYR A 37 5.66 -2.63 6.39
N PHE A 38 4.72 -3.58 6.42
CA PHE A 38 5.01 -4.93 6.91
C PHE A 38 6.18 -5.57 6.14
N ALA A 39 6.14 -5.56 4.80
CA ALA A 39 7.16 -6.15 3.96
C ALA A 39 8.51 -5.40 3.97
N TYR A 40 8.48 -4.09 4.24
CA TYR A 40 9.69 -3.31 4.46
C TYR A 40 10.39 -3.72 5.75
N ASP A 41 9.66 -3.72 6.86
CA ASP A 41 10.22 -3.88 8.20
C ASP A 41 10.52 -5.34 8.57
N ILE A 42 9.89 -6.31 7.91
CA ILE A 42 10.15 -7.74 8.14
C ILE A 42 11.62 -8.10 7.92
N ILE A 43 12.30 -7.46 6.96
CA ILE A 43 13.73 -7.67 6.69
C ILE A 43 14.58 -7.31 7.91
N GLY A 44 14.27 -6.20 8.57
CA GLY A 44 14.91 -5.80 9.82
C GLY A 44 14.57 -6.74 10.97
N ALA A 45 13.30 -7.15 11.06
CA ALA A 45 12.80 -8.02 12.12
C ALA A 45 13.45 -9.41 12.11
N ILE A 46 13.72 -9.98 10.92
CA ILE A 46 14.34 -11.30 10.75
C ILE A 46 15.83 -11.21 10.38
N ALA A 47 16.48 -10.06 10.60
CA ALA A 47 17.87 -9.85 10.19
C ALA A 47 18.85 -10.92 10.71
N PRO A 48 18.77 -11.40 11.99
CA PRO A 48 19.62 -12.48 12.46
C PRO A 48 19.47 -13.75 11.63
N SER A 49 18.22 -14.17 11.40
CA SER A 49 17.91 -15.39 10.64
C SER A 49 18.27 -15.28 9.15
N LEU A 50 18.21 -14.05 8.58
CA LEU A 50 18.70 -13.78 7.21
C LEU A 50 20.21 -13.90 7.10
N VAL A 51 20.95 -13.37 8.07
CA VAL A 51 22.42 -13.47 8.13
C VAL A 51 22.84 -14.92 8.16
N GLU A 52 22.23 -15.73 9.02
CA GLU A 52 22.52 -17.15 9.15
C GLU A 52 22.10 -17.94 7.90
N GLY A 53 20.87 -17.78 7.45
CA GLY A 53 20.29 -18.57 6.34
C GLY A 53 20.87 -18.24 4.97
N LEU A 54 21.41 -17.06 4.76
CA LEU A 54 22.08 -16.65 3.51
C LEU A 54 23.60 -16.73 3.59
N HIS A 55 24.17 -17.11 4.74
CA HIS A 55 25.61 -17.04 5.01
C HIS A 55 26.19 -15.65 4.66
N ALA A 56 25.43 -14.59 4.94
CA ALA A 56 25.73 -13.22 4.56
C ALA A 56 26.16 -12.40 5.79
N GLY A 57 26.94 -11.35 5.57
CA GLY A 57 27.27 -10.42 6.64
C GLY A 57 26.13 -9.47 7.01
N ARG A 58 26.11 -8.92 8.22
CA ARG A 58 25.15 -7.88 8.64
C ARG A 58 25.11 -6.67 7.68
N LYS A 59 26.28 -6.32 7.10
CA LYS A 59 26.39 -5.26 6.09
C LYS A 59 25.53 -5.54 4.84
N THR A 60 25.43 -6.79 4.41
CA THR A 60 24.61 -7.21 3.27
C THR A 60 23.14 -7.01 3.55
N VAL A 61 22.67 -7.32 4.76
CA VAL A 61 21.26 -7.08 5.15
C VAL A 61 20.95 -5.56 5.18
N GLY A 62 21.87 -4.75 5.69
CA GLY A 62 21.75 -3.29 5.62
C GLY A 62 21.71 -2.77 4.17
N ALA A 63 22.52 -3.36 3.28
CA ALA A 63 22.56 -2.99 1.87
C ALA A 63 21.25 -3.30 1.12
N PHE A 64 20.42 -4.27 1.57
CA PHE A 64 19.07 -4.48 1.03
C PHE A 64 18.19 -3.24 1.20
N ASN A 65 18.27 -2.55 2.36
CA ASN A 65 17.54 -1.32 2.59
C ASN A 65 18.11 -0.15 1.79
N THR A 66 19.42 -0.11 1.56
CA THR A 66 20.04 0.87 0.67
C THR A 66 19.53 0.73 -0.76
N MET A 67 19.46 -0.51 -1.28
CA MET A 67 18.93 -0.77 -2.63
C MET A 67 17.46 -0.35 -2.77
N TYR A 68 16.65 -0.65 -1.75
CA TYR A 68 15.29 -0.13 -1.65
C TYR A 68 15.24 1.39 -1.74
N SER A 69 16.06 2.09 -0.93
CA SER A 69 16.05 3.55 -0.87
C SER A 69 16.50 4.18 -2.18
N ILE A 70 17.48 3.62 -2.88
CA ILE A 70 17.92 4.10 -4.20
C ILE A 70 16.75 4.03 -5.19
N ALA A 71 16.07 2.88 -5.28
CA ALA A 71 14.93 2.72 -6.17
C ALA A 71 13.78 3.68 -5.81
N ALA A 72 13.48 3.80 -4.51
CA ALA A 72 12.44 4.68 -4.00
C ALA A 72 12.70 6.14 -4.39
N ILE A 73 13.90 6.66 -4.16
CA ILE A 73 14.27 8.04 -4.51
C ILE A 73 14.15 8.27 -6.02
N LEU A 74 14.68 7.36 -6.84
CA LEU A 74 14.63 7.50 -8.30
C LEU A 74 13.20 7.58 -8.84
N VAL A 75 12.31 6.71 -8.36
CA VAL A 75 10.92 6.67 -8.85
C VAL A 75 10.09 7.78 -8.22
N LEU A 76 10.36 8.15 -6.96
CA LEU A 76 9.62 9.19 -6.26
C LEU A 76 9.72 10.55 -6.94
N LEU A 77 10.87 10.86 -7.56
CA LEU A 77 11.06 12.08 -8.35
C LEU A 77 10.03 12.25 -9.48
N PHE A 78 9.57 11.14 -10.04
CA PHE A 78 8.61 11.12 -11.15
C PHE A 78 7.19 10.68 -10.71
N ALA A 79 7.03 10.26 -9.46
CA ALA A 79 5.78 9.66 -8.96
C ALA A 79 4.59 10.62 -9.08
N GLY A 80 4.75 11.89 -8.70
CA GLY A 80 3.71 12.91 -8.85
C GLY A 80 3.25 13.06 -10.30
N MET A 81 4.19 13.28 -11.20
CA MET A 81 3.90 13.39 -12.64
C MET A 81 3.21 12.13 -13.20
N LEU A 82 3.60 10.95 -12.74
CA LEU A 82 3.01 9.69 -13.19
C LEU A 82 1.56 9.56 -12.68
N ILE A 83 1.32 9.97 -11.42
CA ILE A 83 -0.03 9.97 -10.83
C ILE A 83 -0.93 10.97 -11.54
N ASP A 84 -0.44 12.16 -11.85
CA ASP A 84 -1.19 13.20 -12.58
C ASP A 84 -1.58 12.74 -13.99
N ARG A 85 -0.65 12.07 -14.70
CA ARG A 85 -0.90 11.58 -16.07
C ARG A 85 -1.78 10.32 -16.13
N LEU A 86 -1.61 9.38 -15.22
CA LEU A 86 -2.32 8.09 -15.24
C LEU A 86 -3.60 8.09 -14.40
N GLY A 87 -3.72 9.05 -13.49
CA GLY A 87 -4.76 9.09 -12.47
C GLY A 87 -4.47 8.15 -11.29
N THR A 88 -5.10 8.43 -10.15
CA THR A 88 -4.86 7.73 -8.88
C THR A 88 -5.12 6.22 -8.94
N ARG A 89 -6.14 5.78 -9.73
CA ARG A 89 -6.50 4.37 -9.86
C ARG A 89 -5.42 3.54 -10.52
N LYS A 90 -4.98 3.97 -11.73
CA LYS A 90 -3.97 3.23 -12.50
C LYS A 90 -2.62 3.24 -11.78
N SER A 91 -2.22 4.39 -11.27
CA SER A 91 -0.97 4.53 -10.50
C SER A 91 -0.99 3.64 -9.25
N GLY A 92 -2.11 3.61 -8.51
CA GLY A 92 -2.29 2.73 -7.36
C GLY A 92 -2.10 1.25 -7.72
N ILE A 93 -2.68 0.77 -8.84
CA ILE A 93 -2.48 -0.61 -9.32
C ILE A 93 -1.01 -0.86 -9.65
N ILE A 94 -0.39 0.00 -10.44
CA ILE A 94 0.99 -0.17 -10.88
C ILE A 94 1.92 -0.27 -9.66
N PHE A 95 1.82 0.68 -8.73
CA PHE A 95 2.69 0.70 -7.56
C PHE A 95 2.42 -0.46 -6.59
N SER A 96 1.15 -0.83 -6.35
CA SER A 96 0.84 -2.00 -5.52
C SER A 96 1.27 -3.32 -6.16
N LEU A 97 1.23 -3.44 -7.49
CA LEU A 97 1.79 -4.59 -8.21
C LEU A 97 3.32 -4.66 -8.10
N LEU A 98 4.02 -3.51 -8.20
CA LEU A 98 5.47 -3.46 -7.99
C LEU A 98 5.85 -3.88 -6.57
N VAL A 99 5.11 -3.41 -5.56
CA VAL A 99 5.29 -3.81 -4.15
C VAL A 99 5.10 -5.32 -3.99
N PHE A 100 4.01 -5.87 -4.51
CA PHE A 100 3.73 -7.30 -4.46
C PHE A 100 4.78 -8.13 -5.20
N ALA A 101 5.12 -7.76 -6.43
CA ALA A 101 6.12 -8.45 -7.24
C ALA A 101 7.51 -8.40 -6.58
N GLY A 102 7.92 -7.24 -6.06
CA GLY A 102 9.17 -7.09 -5.34
C GLY A 102 9.25 -7.98 -4.10
N ALA A 103 8.19 -8.02 -3.29
CA ALA A 103 8.10 -8.90 -2.13
C ALA A 103 8.15 -10.39 -2.55
N ALA A 104 7.46 -10.78 -3.63
CA ALA A 104 7.48 -12.14 -4.15
C ALA A 104 8.87 -12.55 -4.66
N VAL A 105 9.59 -11.65 -5.34
CA VAL A 105 10.98 -11.89 -5.78
C VAL A 105 11.90 -12.07 -4.57
N VAL A 106 11.78 -11.23 -3.53
CA VAL A 106 12.56 -11.37 -2.27
C VAL A 106 12.27 -12.71 -1.61
N TRP A 107 11.02 -13.13 -1.53
CA TRP A 107 10.65 -14.44 -0.95
C TRP A 107 11.24 -15.61 -1.71
N GLN A 108 11.21 -15.58 -3.05
CA GLN A 108 11.73 -16.66 -3.91
C GLN A 108 13.25 -16.61 -4.07
N ALA A 109 13.89 -15.51 -3.67
CA ALA A 109 15.32 -15.31 -3.89
C ALA A 109 16.17 -16.41 -3.23
N LYS A 110 16.97 -17.10 -4.02
CA LYS A 110 17.95 -18.10 -3.57
C LYS A 110 19.36 -17.51 -3.48
N THR A 111 19.56 -16.34 -4.04
CA THR A 111 20.87 -15.66 -4.13
C THR A 111 20.75 -14.22 -3.66
N ILE A 112 21.84 -13.68 -3.12
CA ILE A 112 21.92 -12.28 -2.66
C ILE A 112 21.59 -11.29 -3.81
N PRO A 113 22.11 -11.43 -5.03
CA PRO A 113 21.75 -10.53 -6.13
C PRO A 113 20.25 -10.50 -6.46
N LEU A 114 19.57 -11.65 -6.37
CA LEU A 114 18.14 -11.72 -6.62
C LEU A 114 17.34 -11.03 -5.51
N MET A 115 17.82 -11.08 -4.26
CA MET A 115 17.24 -10.29 -3.16
C MET A 115 17.40 -8.79 -3.39
N PHE A 116 18.56 -8.35 -3.88
CA PHE A 116 18.76 -6.94 -4.26
C PHE A 116 17.79 -6.50 -5.35
N LEU A 117 17.61 -7.31 -6.39
CA LEU A 117 16.63 -7.03 -7.44
C LEU A 117 15.20 -6.93 -6.89
N GLY A 118 14.80 -7.87 -6.03
CA GLY A 118 13.50 -7.83 -5.37
C GLY A 118 13.30 -6.57 -4.53
N ARG A 119 14.31 -6.16 -3.76
CA ARG A 119 14.30 -4.92 -2.96
C ARG A 119 14.24 -3.67 -3.83
N PHE A 120 14.91 -3.67 -4.97
CA PHE A 120 14.84 -2.59 -5.94
C PHE A 120 13.43 -2.44 -6.51
N ILE A 121 12.82 -3.53 -7.00
CA ILE A 121 11.45 -3.54 -7.52
C ILE A 121 10.46 -3.10 -6.44
N PHE A 122 10.63 -3.60 -5.22
CA PHE A 122 9.79 -3.26 -4.07
C PHE A 122 9.88 -1.76 -3.75
N GLY A 123 11.09 -1.19 -3.70
CA GLY A 123 11.32 0.24 -3.43
C GLY A 123 10.74 1.14 -4.52
N ALA A 124 10.83 0.71 -5.78
CA ALA A 124 10.24 1.43 -6.91
C ALA A 124 8.70 1.55 -6.82
N GLY A 125 8.04 0.67 -6.05
CA GLY A 125 6.60 0.73 -5.83
C GLY A 125 6.19 1.35 -4.50
N ALA A 126 6.92 1.10 -3.41
CA ALA A 126 6.46 1.36 -2.05
C ALA A 126 6.28 2.85 -1.73
N GLU A 127 7.28 3.69 -1.97
CA GLU A 127 7.17 5.12 -1.69
C GLU A 127 6.21 5.84 -2.66
N PRO A 128 6.23 5.57 -3.98
CA PRO A 128 5.23 6.10 -4.89
C PRO A 128 3.80 5.68 -4.53
N LEU A 129 3.61 4.50 -3.94
CA LEU A 129 2.30 4.04 -3.46
C LEU A 129 1.77 4.93 -2.33
N VAL A 130 2.64 5.41 -1.43
CA VAL A 130 2.27 6.37 -0.36
C VAL A 130 1.79 7.70 -0.97
N VAL A 131 2.45 8.17 -2.03
CA VAL A 131 2.01 9.39 -2.74
C VAL A 131 0.66 9.16 -3.41
N ALA A 132 0.47 8.03 -4.09
CA ALA A 132 -0.81 7.68 -4.70
C ALA A 132 -1.93 7.56 -3.64
N GLN A 133 -1.65 6.94 -2.49
CA GLN A 133 -2.56 6.87 -1.35
C GLN A 133 -2.98 8.27 -0.87
N SER A 134 -2.01 9.17 -0.75
CA SER A 134 -2.27 10.56 -0.34
C SER A 134 -3.21 11.28 -1.30
N ALA A 135 -3.00 11.10 -2.61
CA ALA A 135 -3.88 11.65 -3.64
C ALA A 135 -5.30 11.04 -3.59
N MET A 136 -5.42 9.72 -3.32
CA MET A 136 -6.71 9.06 -3.12
C MET A 136 -7.45 9.62 -1.91
N LEU A 137 -6.75 9.85 -0.78
CA LEU A 137 -7.34 10.45 0.41
C LEU A 137 -7.83 11.88 0.15
N ALA A 138 -7.02 12.70 -0.52
CA ALA A 138 -7.37 14.09 -0.85
C ALA A 138 -8.59 14.18 -1.79
N ARG A 139 -8.82 13.16 -2.63
CA ARG A 139 -10.01 13.10 -3.49
C ARG A 139 -11.30 12.90 -2.70
N TRP A 140 -11.29 12.06 -1.64
CA TRP A 140 -12.49 11.68 -0.87
C TRP A 140 -12.73 12.51 0.37
N PHE A 141 -11.67 13.10 0.94
CA PHE A 141 -11.74 13.82 2.21
C PHE A 141 -11.26 15.26 2.05
N LYS A 142 -11.94 16.20 2.71
CA LYS A 142 -11.59 17.62 2.63
C LYS A 142 -11.47 18.21 4.04
N ARG A 143 -10.66 19.26 4.19
CA ARG A 143 -10.47 20.01 5.43
C ARG A 143 -10.16 19.11 6.65
N LYS A 144 -10.96 19.18 7.72
CA LYS A 144 -10.74 18.41 8.97
C LYS A 144 -10.82 16.91 8.79
N GLU A 145 -11.68 16.41 7.89
CA GLU A 145 -11.77 14.99 7.60
C GLU A 145 -10.50 14.47 6.88
N LEU A 146 -9.84 15.32 6.11
CA LEU A 146 -8.59 14.97 5.44
C LEU A 146 -7.48 14.69 6.47
N ALA A 147 -7.33 15.54 7.48
CA ALA A 147 -6.35 15.33 8.53
C ALA A 147 -6.60 14.01 9.29
N LEU A 148 -7.87 13.71 9.61
CA LEU A 148 -8.25 12.44 10.22
C LEU A 148 -7.91 11.26 9.31
N SER A 149 -8.19 11.35 8.00
CA SER A 149 -7.93 10.28 7.05
C SER A 149 -6.43 9.96 6.91
N PHE A 150 -5.58 10.97 6.91
CA PHE A 150 -4.12 10.80 6.98
C PHE A 150 -3.68 10.13 8.30
N GLY A 151 -4.28 10.52 9.43
CA GLY A 151 -4.02 9.91 10.72
C GLY A 151 -4.34 8.42 10.73
N VAL A 152 -5.50 8.03 10.19
CA VAL A 152 -5.91 6.62 10.06
C VAL A 152 -4.95 5.85 9.13
N ALA A 153 -4.60 6.42 7.98
CA ALA A 153 -3.68 5.79 7.03
C ALA A 153 -2.29 5.58 7.64
N LEU A 154 -1.76 6.59 8.35
CA LEU A 154 -0.50 6.49 9.08
C LEU A 154 -0.55 5.41 10.18
N THR A 155 -1.64 5.36 10.94
CA THR A 155 -1.84 4.34 11.97
C THR A 155 -1.82 2.93 11.35
N MET A 156 -2.51 2.70 10.24
CA MET A 156 -2.50 1.42 9.53
C MET A 156 -1.11 1.04 9.04
N SER A 157 -0.33 2.00 8.53
CA SER A 157 1.06 1.77 8.15
C SER A 157 1.91 1.35 9.35
N ARG A 158 1.79 2.03 10.48
CA ARG A 158 2.52 1.69 11.72
C ARG A 158 2.09 0.35 12.33
N LEU A 159 0.83 -0.02 12.18
CA LEU A 159 0.38 -1.37 12.52
C LEU A 159 1.09 -2.42 11.65
N GLY A 160 1.29 -2.17 10.35
CA GLY A 160 2.10 -3.05 9.50
C GLY A 160 3.51 -3.27 10.07
N SER A 161 4.22 -2.19 10.42
CA SER A 161 5.53 -2.25 11.07
C SER A 161 5.48 -3.00 12.41
N LEU A 162 4.50 -2.69 13.26
CA LEU A 162 4.32 -3.35 14.55
C LEU A 162 4.15 -4.86 14.39
N PHE A 163 3.31 -5.29 13.46
CA PHE A 163 3.09 -6.71 13.18
C PHE A 163 4.36 -7.38 12.63
N ALA A 164 5.13 -6.70 11.76
CA ALA A 164 6.38 -7.22 11.22
C ALA A 164 7.41 -7.48 12.34
N PHE A 165 7.65 -6.50 13.21
CA PHE A 165 8.63 -6.63 14.29
C PHE A 165 8.22 -7.64 15.36
N ASN A 166 6.93 -7.70 15.71
CA ASN A 166 6.48 -8.65 16.74
C ASN A 166 6.39 -10.09 16.23
N ASN A 167 6.07 -10.31 14.96
CA ASN A 167 5.80 -11.66 14.46
C ASN A 167 6.92 -12.21 13.56
N GLY A 168 7.83 -11.39 13.02
CA GLY A 168 8.85 -11.83 12.06
C GLY A 168 9.71 -12.97 12.58
N GLU A 169 10.39 -12.76 13.71
CA GLU A 169 11.21 -13.80 14.32
C GLU A 169 10.38 -14.95 14.91
N LEU A 170 9.16 -14.68 15.40
CA LEU A 170 8.27 -15.73 15.90
C LEU A 170 7.87 -16.69 14.77
N ILE A 171 7.49 -16.18 13.60
CA ILE A 171 7.18 -16.98 12.42
C ILE A 171 8.41 -17.79 12.00
N THR A 172 9.58 -17.16 11.96
CA THR A 172 10.83 -17.82 11.60
C THR A 172 11.15 -18.98 12.55
N LYS A 173 11.05 -18.76 13.85
CA LYS A 173 11.30 -19.80 14.87
C LYS A 173 10.27 -20.91 14.86
N TYR A 174 8.98 -20.57 14.71
CA TYR A 174 7.89 -21.57 14.71
C TYR A 174 7.97 -22.51 13.51
N PHE A 175 8.26 -21.97 12.32
CA PHE A 175 8.35 -22.74 11.08
C PHE A 175 9.77 -23.19 10.72
N GLY A 176 10.77 -22.83 11.50
CA GLY A 176 12.18 -23.21 11.30
C GLY A 176 12.84 -22.62 10.04
N ASN A 177 12.21 -21.62 9.39
CA ASN A 177 12.74 -21.04 8.16
C ASN A 177 12.32 -19.58 7.99
N PHE A 178 13.29 -18.69 7.80
CA PHE A 178 13.05 -17.26 7.57
C PHE A 178 12.20 -16.96 6.32
N ARG A 179 12.15 -17.88 5.34
CA ARG A 179 11.31 -17.73 4.14
C ARG A 179 9.83 -17.68 4.46
N ASN A 180 9.37 -18.28 5.56
CA ASN A 180 7.98 -18.22 5.97
C ASN A 180 7.59 -16.81 6.45
N ALA A 181 8.50 -16.08 7.08
CA ALA A 181 8.30 -14.67 7.41
C ALA A 181 8.24 -13.79 6.14
N LEU A 182 9.08 -14.08 5.13
CA LEU A 182 9.00 -13.43 3.82
C LEU A 182 7.72 -13.78 3.06
N LEU A 183 7.22 -15.01 3.18
CA LEU A 183 5.93 -15.41 2.62
C LEU A 183 4.78 -14.64 3.27
N ALA A 184 4.83 -14.45 4.59
CA ALA A 184 3.85 -13.61 5.29
C ALA A 184 3.85 -12.17 4.76
N ALA A 185 5.03 -11.62 4.40
CA ALA A 185 5.12 -10.31 3.75
C ALA A 185 4.46 -10.29 2.37
N VAL A 186 4.65 -11.34 1.57
CA VAL A 186 3.94 -11.48 0.28
C VAL A 186 2.43 -11.52 0.49
N GLY A 187 1.96 -12.27 1.50
CA GLY A 187 0.55 -12.32 1.88
C GLY A 187 -0.01 -10.95 2.30
N ALA A 188 0.74 -10.19 3.09
CA ALA A 188 0.36 -8.83 3.48
C ALA A 188 0.29 -7.87 2.28
N CYS A 189 1.25 -7.96 1.34
CA CYS A 189 1.21 -7.20 0.09
C CYS A 189 0.04 -7.61 -0.81
N ALA A 190 -0.31 -8.90 -0.86
CA ALA A 190 -1.47 -9.39 -1.59
C ALA A 190 -2.78 -8.83 -1.01
N LEU A 191 -2.93 -8.79 0.31
CA LEU A 191 -4.08 -8.17 0.99
C LEU A 191 -4.17 -6.68 0.66
N SER A 192 -3.04 -5.96 0.65
CA SER A 192 -3.01 -4.55 0.23
C SER A 192 -3.41 -4.36 -1.23
N LEU A 193 -2.98 -5.24 -2.13
CA LEU A 193 -3.39 -5.23 -3.54
C LEU A 193 -4.91 -5.47 -3.68
N ILE A 194 -5.46 -6.42 -2.93
CA ILE A 194 -6.91 -6.68 -2.90
C ILE A 194 -7.64 -5.43 -2.36
N GLY A 195 -7.16 -4.81 -1.29
CA GLY A 195 -7.70 -3.56 -0.77
C GLY A 195 -7.72 -2.45 -1.81
N ASN A 196 -6.66 -2.33 -2.62
CA ASN A 196 -6.60 -1.37 -3.73
C ASN A 196 -7.66 -1.68 -4.80
N LEU A 197 -7.85 -2.94 -5.17
CA LEU A 197 -8.89 -3.34 -6.13
C LEU A 197 -10.29 -3.02 -5.60
N CYS A 198 -10.55 -3.28 -4.31
CA CYS A 198 -11.81 -2.90 -3.65
C CYS A 198 -12.03 -1.38 -3.67
N TYR A 199 -10.98 -0.59 -3.36
CA TYR A 199 -11.00 0.86 -3.48
C TYR A 199 -11.43 1.29 -4.89
N ILE A 200 -10.80 0.74 -5.93
CA ILE A 200 -11.09 1.12 -7.33
C ILE A 200 -12.54 0.84 -7.70
N VAL A 201 -13.09 -0.29 -7.26
CA VAL A 201 -14.51 -0.62 -7.50
C VAL A 201 -15.42 0.39 -6.81
N MET A 202 -15.11 0.75 -5.56
CA MET A 202 -15.87 1.74 -4.81
C MET A 202 -15.75 3.13 -5.41
N ASP A 203 -14.53 3.53 -5.78
CA ASP A 203 -14.25 4.84 -6.37
C ASP A 203 -15.00 5.02 -7.72
N LYS A 204 -15.00 3.99 -8.59
CA LYS A 204 -15.79 3.99 -9.85
C LYS A 204 -17.29 4.13 -9.59
N ARG A 205 -17.81 3.41 -8.56
CA ARG A 205 -19.23 3.52 -8.20
C ARG A 205 -19.56 4.91 -7.65
N GLY A 206 -18.69 5.44 -6.79
CA GLY A 206 -18.85 6.76 -6.21
C GLY A 206 -18.85 7.86 -7.27
N GLU A 207 -17.91 7.83 -8.21
CA GLU A 207 -17.81 8.77 -9.32
C GLU A 207 -19.07 8.75 -10.21
N LYS A 208 -19.55 7.55 -10.58
CA LYS A 208 -20.76 7.39 -11.41
C LYS A 208 -22.01 7.97 -10.74
N ILE A 209 -22.14 7.82 -9.42
CA ILE A 209 -23.33 8.27 -8.68
C ILE A 209 -23.27 9.76 -8.36
N LEU A 210 -22.10 10.29 -8.02
CA LEU A 210 -21.92 11.69 -7.64
C LEU A 210 -21.64 12.61 -8.83
N ASN A 211 -21.59 12.08 -10.07
CA ASN A 211 -21.18 12.82 -11.29
C ASN A 211 -19.84 13.60 -11.09
N LEU A 212 -18.96 13.10 -10.24
CA LEU A 212 -17.63 13.64 -10.07
C LEU A 212 -16.82 13.32 -11.35
N ARG A 213 -16.97 14.16 -12.36
CA ARG A 213 -16.10 14.11 -13.54
C ARG A 213 -14.66 14.40 -13.08
N ASP A 214 -13.70 13.62 -13.57
CA ASP A 214 -12.30 13.89 -13.37
C ASP A 214 -12.02 15.35 -13.78
N GLU A 215 -11.71 16.22 -12.83
CA GLU A 215 -11.16 17.56 -13.08
C GLU A 215 -9.70 17.47 -13.55
N SER A 216 -9.21 16.28 -13.88
CA SER A 216 -7.91 15.99 -14.45
C SER A 216 -8.03 15.47 -15.89
N ALA A 217 -8.59 16.30 -16.76
CA ALA A 217 -8.47 16.15 -18.22
C ALA A 217 -7.80 17.40 -18.80
#